data_43a66df3cd049535210f8872dc6994d3
#
_entry.id   43a66df3cd049535210f8872dc6994d3
#
_cell.length_a   1.000
_cell.length_b   1.000
_cell.length_c   1.000
_cell.angle_alpha   90.00
_cell.angle_beta   90.00
_cell.angle_gamma   90.00
#
_symmetry.space_group_name_H-M   'P 1'
#
loop_
_entity.id
_entity.type
_entity.pdbx_description
1 polymer ?
#
loop_
_entity_poly.entity_id
_entity_poly.type
_entity_poly.pdbx_seq_one_letter_code
_entity_poly.pdbx_strand_id
1 'polypeptide(L)'
;MLKRNWETDTKSLSTYYVYDDLGNLCYVLPPAVNEYTDKLTTPISSFTEADNVFKQYIYGYHYDGRKRQIEKKVPGKGWEWLVYGKRDEVVLSQDSLQRAAGIWLFNKYDEKARLVMSGELSSALGRAAMQSAVNSYTGAAWEKYTGSGTYGYDNGSYPQTYTKVLMVNYYDRY
;
A
#
# COMPACT_ATOMS: atom_id res chain seq x y z
N MET A 1 18.10 10.55 -8.56
CA MET A 1 19.05 11.03 -7.51
C MET A 1 19.97 9.89 -7.09
N LEU A 2 21.22 10.16 -6.79
CA LEU A 2 22.21 9.20 -6.31
C LEU A 2 22.66 9.61 -4.90
N LYS A 3 22.60 8.67 -3.94
CA LYS A 3 23.25 8.78 -2.64
C LYS A 3 24.42 7.80 -2.61
N ARG A 4 25.60 8.26 -2.21
CA ARG A 4 26.81 7.44 -2.09
C ARG A 4 27.35 7.52 -0.67
N ASN A 5 27.55 6.38 -0.04
CA ASN A 5 28.23 6.23 1.25
C ASN A 5 29.56 5.50 1.00
N TRP A 6 30.64 5.96 1.62
CA TRP A 6 31.95 5.32 1.53
C TRP A 6 32.12 4.30 2.67
N GLU A 7 32.43 3.05 2.32
CA GLU A 7 32.75 1.99 3.27
C GLU A 7 34.26 1.97 3.56
N THR A 8 35.07 2.23 2.52
CA THR A 8 36.52 2.44 2.58
C THR A 8 36.91 3.53 1.61
N ASP A 9 38.19 3.97 1.60
CA ASP A 9 38.68 4.97 0.66
C ASP A 9 38.57 4.58 -0.83
N THR A 10 38.35 3.27 -1.09
CA THR A 10 38.23 2.73 -2.44
C THR A 10 36.88 2.08 -2.76
N LYS A 11 36.02 1.87 -1.75
CA LYS A 11 34.71 1.20 -1.92
C LYS A 11 33.57 2.11 -1.47
N SER A 12 32.69 2.44 -2.39
CA SER A 12 31.47 3.19 -2.11
C SER A 12 30.21 2.38 -2.32
N LEU A 13 29.23 2.58 -1.45
CA LEU A 13 27.90 2.00 -1.54
C LEU A 13 26.95 3.03 -2.15
N SER A 14 26.34 2.71 -3.28
CA SER A 14 25.48 3.63 -4.04
C SER A 14 24.03 3.21 -3.98
N THR A 15 23.15 4.16 -3.64
CA THR A 15 21.68 3.99 -3.72
C THR A 15 21.16 4.93 -4.80
N TYR A 16 20.36 4.40 -5.72
CA TYR A 16 19.75 5.19 -6.79
C TYR A 16 18.26 5.36 -6.50
N TYR A 17 17.78 6.58 -6.70
CA TYR A 17 16.37 6.97 -6.58
C TYR A 17 15.87 7.38 -7.96
N VAL A 18 14.84 6.67 -8.44
CA VAL A 18 14.23 6.89 -9.75
C VAL A 18 12.87 7.54 -9.55
N TYR A 19 12.63 8.61 -10.26
CA TYR A 19 11.39 9.40 -10.19
C TYR A 19 10.71 9.40 -11.56
N ASP A 20 9.37 9.53 -11.55
CA ASP A 20 8.61 9.82 -12.75
C ASP A 20 8.69 11.31 -13.15
N ASP A 21 8.09 11.66 -14.28
CA ASP A 21 8.05 13.03 -14.81
C ASP A 21 7.27 14.00 -13.90
N LEU A 22 6.48 13.49 -12.97
CA LEU A 22 5.70 14.25 -12.00
C LEU A 22 6.44 14.44 -10.66
N GLY A 23 7.66 13.86 -10.54
CA GLY A 23 8.50 13.93 -9.35
C GLY A 23 8.13 12.92 -8.27
N ASN A 24 7.31 11.90 -8.56
CA ASN A 24 7.02 10.83 -7.60
C ASN A 24 8.16 9.80 -7.63
N LEU A 25 8.56 9.30 -6.46
CA LEU A 25 9.58 8.27 -6.34
C LEU A 25 9.02 6.91 -6.79
N CYS A 26 9.49 6.39 -7.93
CA CYS A 26 9.02 5.12 -8.48
C CYS A 26 9.85 3.93 -8.00
N TYR A 27 11.19 4.08 -7.93
CA TYR A 27 12.06 2.98 -7.52
C TYR A 27 13.20 3.46 -6.63
N VAL A 28 13.59 2.58 -5.69
CA VAL A 28 14.85 2.71 -4.96
C VAL A 28 15.69 1.48 -5.21
N LEU A 29 16.90 1.67 -5.73
CA LEU A 29 17.88 0.64 -6.00
C LEU A 29 18.96 0.73 -4.92
N PRO A 30 18.94 -0.13 -3.89
CA PRO A 30 19.94 -0.14 -2.84
C PRO A 30 21.28 -0.71 -3.33
N PRO A 31 22.37 -0.57 -2.57
CA PRO A 31 23.67 -1.12 -2.91
C PRO A 31 23.66 -2.62 -3.24
N ALA A 32 22.79 -3.39 -2.57
CA ALA A 32 22.63 -4.83 -2.81
C ALA A 32 22.29 -5.18 -4.26
N VAL A 33 21.67 -4.26 -5.01
CA VAL A 33 21.44 -4.45 -6.45
C VAL A 33 22.76 -4.53 -7.20
N ASN A 34 23.72 -3.67 -6.87
CA ASN A 34 25.04 -3.65 -7.50
C ASN A 34 25.90 -4.84 -7.04
N GLU A 35 25.82 -5.25 -5.77
CA GLU A 35 26.53 -6.41 -5.24
C GLU A 35 26.01 -7.71 -5.86
N TYR A 36 24.70 -7.81 -6.08
CA TYR A 36 24.11 -8.94 -6.81
C TYR A 36 24.60 -8.99 -8.25
N THR A 37 24.82 -7.81 -8.87
CA THR A 37 25.31 -7.67 -10.23
C THR A 37 26.84 -7.58 -10.29
N ASP A 38 27.55 -7.32 -9.20
CA ASP A 38 29.00 -7.24 -9.11
C ASP A 38 29.69 -8.62 -9.06
N LYS A 39 28.93 -9.66 -8.88
CA LYS A 39 29.31 -10.89 -9.54
C LYS A 39 29.35 -10.75 -11.08
N LEU A 40 28.85 -9.64 -11.56
CA LEU A 40 28.87 -9.12 -12.90
C LEU A 40 29.50 -7.74 -12.80
N THR A 41 30.67 -7.58 -13.23
CA THR A 41 31.50 -6.34 -13.28
C THR A 41 30.84 -5.13 -13.98
N THR A 42 29.50 -5.11 -14.09
CA THR A 42 28.73 -4.05 -14.76
C THR A 42 27.48 -3.69 -13.95
N PRO A 43 27.23 -2.40 -13.69
CA PRO A 43 26.00 -1.94 -13.08
C PRO A 43 24.78 -2.42 -13.89
N ILE A 44 23.66 -2.66 -13.21
CA ILE A 44 22.38 -2.88 -13.91
C ILE A 44 22.13 -1.70 -14.84
N SER A 45 22.04 -1.97 -16.14
CA SER A 45 21.70 -0.99 -17.17
C SER A 45 20.18 -0.85 -17.37
N SER A 46 19.42 -1.89 -17.08
CA SER A 46 17.97 -1.92 -17.19
C SER A 46 17.38 -3.04 -16.33
N PHE A 47 16.11 -2.91 -15.96
CA PHE A 47 15.32 -3.96 -15.33
C PHE A 47 13.85 -3.79 -15.68
N THR A 48 13.07 -4.85 -15.49
CA THR A 48 11.62 -4.85 -15.51
C THR A 48 11.09 -5.32 -14.16
N GLU A 49 9.84 -5.02 -13.85
CA GLU A 49 9.21 -5.48 -12.61
C GLU A 49 8.99 -6.99 -12.54
N ALA A 50 9.13 -7.70 -13.67
CA ALA A 50 9.10 -9.15 -13.75
C ALA A 50 10.43 -9.81 -13.34
N ASP A 51 11.53 -9.08 -13.34
CA ASP A 51 12.87 -9.61 -13.12
C ASP A 51 13.12 -10.02 -11.66
N ASN A 52 13.94 -11.03 -11.46
CA ASN A 52 14.29 -11.51 -10.13
C ASN A 52 15.04 -10.46 -9.32
N VAL A 53 15.87 -9.64 -9.96
CA VAL A 53 16.58 -8.54 -9.31
C VAL A 53 15.59 -7.51 -8.76
N PHE A 54 14.56 -7.16 -9.53
CA PHE A 54 13.49 -6.29 -9.03
C PHE A 54 12.76 -6.91 -7.84
N LYS A 55 12.34 -8.17 -7.97
CA LYS A 55 11.60 -8.87 -6.92
C LYS A 55 12.37 -8.97 -5.60
N GLN A 56 13.68 -9.19 -5.66
CA GLN A 56 14.51 -9.47 -4.48
C GLN A 56 15.16 -8.24 -3.86
N TYR A 57 15.46 -7.19 -4.63
CA TYR A 57 16.33 -6.11 -4.16
C TYR A 57 15.77 -4.71 -4.33
N ILE A 58 14.82 -4.46 -5.25
CA ILE A 58 14.36 -3.12 -5.58
C ILE A 58 13.05 -2.80 -4.88
N TYR A 59 12.96 -1.60 -4.31
CA TYR A 59 11.69 -1.03 -3.84
C TYR A 59 10.94 -0.44 -5.02
N GLY A 60 9.62 -0.62 -5.06
CA GLY A 60 8.77 -0.09 -6.11
C GLY A 60 7.55 0.63 -5.54
N TYR A 61 7.09 1.66 -6.25
CA TYR A 61 5.94 2.47 -5.88
C TYR A 61 5.19 2.89 -7.13
N HIS A 62 3.86 2.73 -7.11
CA HIS A 62 2.97 3.25 -8.14
C HIS A 62 2.01 4.27 -7.54
N TYR A 63 1.61 5.23 -8.36
CA TYR A 63 0.77 6.34 -7.94
C TYR A 63 -0.45 6.47 -8.86
N ASP A 64 -1.52 7.03 -8.34
CA ASP A 64 -2.68 7.43 -9.15
C ASP A 64 -2.53 8.87 -9.68
N GLY A 65 -3.51 9.32 -10.47
CA GLY A 65 -3.52 10.68 -11.02
C GLY A 65 -3.60 11.81 -9.97
N ARG A 66 -3.88 11.49 -8.70
CA ARG A 66 -3.86 12.41 -7.56
C ARG A 66 -2.55 12.34 -6.77
N LYS A 67 -1.54 11.63 -7.29
CA LYS A 67 -0.24 11.38 -6.64
C LYS A 67 -0.34 10.60 -5.34
N ARG A 68 -1.44 9.85 -5.08
CA ARG A 68 -1.54 8.95 -3.94
C ARG A 68 -0.86 7.64 -4.30
N GLN A 69 -0.06 7.12 -3.38
CA GLN A 69 0.60 5.83 -3.56
C GLN A 69 -0.44 4.69 -3.54
N ILE A 70 -0.64 4.02 -4.67
CA ILE A 70 -1.64 2.96 -4.83
C ILE A 70 -1.06 1.56 -4.71
N GLU A 71 0.23 1.42 -4.94
CA GLU A 71 0.96 0.17 -4.81
C GLU A 71 2.35 0.45 -4.25
N LYS A 72 2.81 -0.41 -3.37
CA LYS A 72 4.18 -0.38 -2.85
C LYS A 72 4.75 -1.78 -2.75
N LYS A 73 6.05 -1.87 -2.91
CA LYS A 73 6.80 -3.12 -2.81
C LYS A 73 8.10 -2.89 -2.07
N VAL A 74 8.43 -3.77 -1.14
CA VAL A 74 9.75 -3.86 -0.52
C VAL A 74 10.49 -5.10 -1.02
N PRO A 75 11.82 -5.12 -1.00
CA PRO A 75 12.62 -6.27 -1.38
C PRO A 75 12.15 -7.58 -0.74
N GLY A 76 12.09 -8.66 -1.54
CA GLY A 76 11.65 -9.97 -1.08
C GLY A 76 10.16 -10.13 -0.79
N LYS A 77 9.36 -9.03 -0.86
CA LYS A 77 7.90 -9.04 -0.68
C LYS A 77 7.22 -8.70 -2.02
N GLY A 78 6.04 -9.25 -2.26
CA GLY A 78 5.21 -8.86 -3.40
C GLY A 78 4.59 -7.46 -3.22
N TRP A 79 3.91 -7.00 -4.26
CA TRP A 79 3.19 -5.74 -4.22
C TRP A 79 2.09 -5.74 -3.15
N GLU A 80 2.04 -4.70 -2.36
CA GLU A 80 0.93 -4.34 -1.49
C GLU A 80 0.06 -3.30 -2.20
N TRP A 81 -1.24 -3.56 -2.27
CA TRP A 81 -2.23 -2.72 -2.91
C TRP A 81 -2.96 -1.85 -1.91
N LEU A 82 -3.22 -0.61 -2.28
CA LEU A 82 -3.96 0.36 -1.49
C LEU A 82 -5.15 0.88 -2.29
N VAL A 83 -6.29 1.04 -1.63
CA VAL A 83 -7.53 1.58 -2.17
C VAL A 83 -8.00 2.71 -1.27
N TYR A 84 -8.34 3.83 -1.88
CA TYR A 84 -8.66 5.06 -1.18
C TYR A 84 -10.14 5.38 -1.19
N GLY A 85 -10.64 5.83 -0.06
CA GLY A 85 -11.98 6.39 0.09
C GLY A 85 -12.11 7.81 -0.49
N LYS A 86 -13.31 8.36 -0.38
CA LYS A 86 -13.66 9.71 -0.88
C LYS A 86 -12.90 10.84 -0.19
N ARG A 87 -12.38 10.60 1.00
CA ARG A 87 -11.67 11.57 1.85
C ARG A 87 -10.15 11.32 1.87
N ASP A 88 -9.65 10.53 0.89
CA ASP A 88 -8.23 10.17 0.74
C ASP A 88 -7.64 9.30 1.87
N GLU A 89 -8.48 8.70 2.71
CA GLU A 89 -8.03 7.66 3.64
C GLU A 89 -7.88 6.32 2.92
N VAL A 90 -6.92 5.49 3.36
CA VAL A 90 -6.78 4.10 2.89
C VAL A 90 -7.89 3.26 3.52
N VAL A 91 -8.93 2.95 2.74
CA VAL A 91 -10.08 2.16 3.20
C VAL A 91 -9.90 0.66 3.00
N LEU A 92 -9.05 0.24 2.06
CA LEU A 92 -8.70 -1.17 1.85
C LEU A 92 -7.22 -1.31 1.52
N SER A 93 -6.63 -2.41 1.98
CA SER A 93 -5.29 -2.82 1.61
C SER A 93 -5.22 -4.34 1.39
N GLN A 94 -4.25 -4.76 0.57
CA GLN A 94 -4.05 -6.18 0.30
C GLN A 94 -2.58 -6.45 -0.04
N ASP A 95 -1.93 -7.31 0.72
CA ASP A 95 -0.59 -7.78 0.37
C ASP A 95 -0.66 -9.06 -0.52
N SER A 96 0.50 -9.58 -0.89
CA SER A 96 0.57 -10.74 -1.80
C SER A 96 0.01 -12.03 -1.19
N LEU A 97 0.15 -12.24 0.12
CA LEU A 97 -0.40 -13.41 0.81
C LEU A 97 -1.91 -13.31 0.95
N GLN A 98 -2.40 -12.14 1.33
CA GLN A 98 -3.83 -11.84 1.39
C GLN A 98 -4.49 -11.97 0.03
N ARG A 99 -3.79 -11.56 -1.04
CA ARG A 99 -4.25 -11.70 -2.42
C ARG A 99 -4.41 -13.17 -2.82
N ALA A 100 -3.45 -14.01 -2.47
CA ALA A 100 -3.54 -15.45 -2.70
C ALA A 100 -4.70 -16.09 -1.94
N ALA A 101 -5.06 -15.55 -0.78
CA ALA A 101 -6.18 -15.99 0.05
C ALA A 101 -7.52 -15.34 -0.34
N GLY A 102 -7.56 -14.37 -1.26
CA GLY A 102 -8.75 -13.60 -1.60
C GLY A 102 -9.27 -12.72 -0.47
N ILE A 103 -8.38 -12.24 0.40
CA ILE A 103 -8.70 -11.43 1.57
C ILE A 103 -8.20 -10.00 1.37
N TRP A 104 -9.03 -9.01 1.64
CA TRP A 104 -8.68 -7.60 1.78
C TRP A 104 -8.79 -7.18 3.24
N LEU A 105 -7.87 -6.37 3.72
CA LEU A 105 -8.05 -5.65 4.99
C LEU A 105 -8.83 -4.38 4.73
N PHE A 106 -9.86 -4.13 5.53
CA PHE A 106 -10.60 -2.87 5.49
C PHE A 106 -10.33 -2.01 6.70
N ASN A 107 -10.42 -0.71 6.50
CA ASN A 107 -10.39 0.32 7.53
C ASN A 107 -11.60 1.23 7.38
N LYS A 108 -12.26 1.52 8.50
CA LYS A 108 -13.37 2.48 8.57
C LYS A 108 -12.99 3.60 9.54
N TYR A 109 -13.37 4.80 9.19
CA TYR A 109 -13.00 6.00 9.90
C TYR A 109 -14.23 6.78 10.36
N ASP A 110 -14.11 7.56 11.41
CA ASP A 110 -15.15 8.50 11.84
C ASP A 110 -15.08 9.83 11.06
N GLU A 111 -15.94 10.78 11.39
CA GLU A 111 -15.98 12.11 10.77
C GLU A 111 -14.67 12.91 10.93
N LYS A 112 -13.88 12.61 11.98
CA LYS A 112 -12.59 13.22 12.29
C LYS A 112 -11.40 12.48 11.70
N ALA A 113 -11.64 11.53 10.77
CA ALA A 113 -10.62 10.67 10.15
C ALA A 113 -9.85 9.78 11.15
N ARG A 114 -10.43 9.44 12.31
CA ARG A 114 -9.85 8.51 13.26
C ARG A 114 -10.31 7.10 12.91
N LEU A 115 -9.38 6.13 12.94
CA LEU A 115 -9.68 4.73 12.65
C LEU A 115 -10.58 4.14 13.74
N VAL A 116 -11.81 3.79 13.40
CA VAL A 116 -12.80 3.25 14.33
C VAL A 116 -13.02 1.75 14.19
N MET A 117 -12.79 1.19 13.01
CA MET A 117 -12.94 -0.25 12.79
C MET A 117 -11.96 -0.75 11.74
N SER A 118 -11.42 -1.93 11.92
CA SER A 118 -10.69 -2.66 10.90
C SER A 118 -11.05 -4.13 10.90
N GLY A 119 -10.87 -4.79 9.75
CA GLY A 119 -11.22 -6.21 9.62
C GLY A 119 -10.88 -6.77 8.24
N GLU A 120 -11.48 -7.90 7.94
CA GLU A 120 -11.26 -8.68 6.73
C GLU A 120 -12.52 -8.70 5.86
N LEU A 121 -12.31 -8.52 4.56
CA LEU A 121 -13.31 -8.63 3.50
C LEU A 121 -12.85 -9.70 2.50
N SER A 122 -13.64 -10.75 2.28
CA SER A 122 -13.37 -11.72 1.21
C SER A 122 -13.80 -11.15 -0.13
N SER A 123 -12.86 -11.05 -1.08
CA SER A 123 -13.15 -10.62 -2.44
C SER A 123 -12.03 -11.04 -3.39
N ALA A 124 -12.42 -11.54 -4.57
CA ALA A 124 -11.50 -11.85 -5.67
C ALA A 124 -11.19 -10.63 -6.59
N LEU A 125 -11.75 -9.46 -6.29
CA LEU A 125 -11.52 -8.26 -7.10
C LEU A 125 -10.06 -7.81 -7.01
N GLY A 126 -9.46 -7.49 -8.15
CA GLY A 126 -8.17 -6.81 -8.20
C GLY A 126 -8.29 -5.33 -7.78
N ARG A 127 -7.14 -4.68 -7.55
CA ARG A 127 -7.07 -3.30 -7.02
C ARG A 127 -7.93 -2.29 -7.77
N ALA A 128 -7.83 -2.26 -9.11
CA ALA A 128 -8.58 -1.28 -9.92
C ALA A 128 -10.10 -1.48 -9.82
N ALA A 129 -10.56 -2.73 -9.85
CA ALA A 129 -11.97 -3.06 -9.69
C ALA A 129 -12.47 -2.72 -8.28
N MET A 130 -11.65 -2.97 -7.25
CA MET A 130 -11.96 -2.60 -5.87
C MET A 130 -12.02 -1.08 -5.69
N GLN A 131 -11.10 -0.32 -6.30
CA GLN A 131 -11.16 1.15 -6.31
C GLN A 131 -12.42 1.66 -7.00
N SER A 132 -12.83 1.03 -8.10
CA SER A 132 -14.07 1.37 -8.79
C SER A 132 -15.30 1.09 -7.93
N ALA A 133 -15.33 -0.03 -7.19
CA ALA A 133 -16.40 -0.35 -6.26
C ALA A 133 -16.51 0.70 -5.13
N VAL A 134 -15.38 1.10 -4.55
CA VAL A 134 -15.34 2.18 -3.53
C VAL A 134 -15.80 3.52 -4.10
N ASN A 135 -15.38 3.88 -5.31
CA ASN A 135 -15.75 5.14 -5.95
C ASN A 135 -17.26 5.20 -6.27
N SER A 136 -17.83 4.07 -6.68
CA SER A 136 -19.26 3.94 -7.02
C SER A 136 -20.16 3.83 -5.79
N TYR A 137 -19.59 3.62 -4.62
CA TYR A 137 -20.37 3.49 -3.39
C TYR A 137 -21.03 4.82 -3.03
N THR A 138 -22.36 4.82 -2.87
CA THR A 138 -23.17 6.03 -2.62
C THR A 138 -23.46 6.29 -1.14
N GLY A 139 -23.09 5.36 -0.26
CA GLY A 139 -23.27 5.51 1.20
C GLY A 139 -22.36 6.53 1.85
N ALA A 140 -22.35 6.56 3.17
CA ALA A 140 -21.56 7.50 3.95
C ALA A 140 -20.05 7.35 3.68
N ALA A 141 -19.31 8.45 3.82
CA ALA A 141 -17.85 8.44 3.71
C ALA A 141 -17.14 8.12 5.04
N TRP A 142 -17.87 8.06 6.14
CA TRP A 142 -17.38 7.77 7.49
C TRP A 142 -18.42 7.01 8.31
N GLU A 143 -18.00 6.41 9.41
CA GLU A 143 -18.86 5.76 10.40
C GLU A 143 -19.33 6.76 11.46
N LYS A 144 -20.59 6.69 11.79
CA LYS A 144 -21.17 7.45 12.90
C LYS A 144 -21.42 6.51 14.08
N TYR A 145 -20.98 6.92 15.26
CA TYR A 145 -21.36 6.18 16.46
C TYR A 145 -22.81 6.51 16.84
N THR A 146 -23.62 5.47 16.99
CA THR A 146 -25.04 5.59 17.35
C THR A 146 -25.35 4.97 18.71
N GLY A 147 -24.40 4.21 19.29
CA GLY A 147 -24.62 3.42 20.50
C GLY A 147 -25.47 2.14 20.27
N SER A 148 -25.89 1.90 19.04
CA SER A 148 -26.73 0.75 18.64
C SER A 148 -26.06 -0.02 17.51
N GLY A 149 -26.59 -1.19 17.16
CA GLY A 149 -26.02 -2.06 16.13
C GLY A 149 -24.80 -2.83 16.61
N THR A 150 -24.17 -3.56 15.69
CA THR A 150 -22.96 -4.31 15.98
C THR A 150 -21.82 -3.31 16.20
N TYR A 151 -21.14 -3.36 17.34
CA TYR A 151 -20.05 -2.46 17.71
C TYR A 151 -20.42 -0.98 17.91
N GLY A 152 -21.71 -0.62 17.97
CA GLY A 152 -22.16 0.74 18.26
C GLY A 152 -22.00 1.77 17.12
N TYR A 153 -21.53 1.35 15.95
CA TYR A 153 -21.40 2.17 14.74
C TYR A 153 -22.51 1.83 13.73
N ASP A 154 -22.87 2.78 12.87
CA ASP A 154 -23.98 2.69 11.92
C ASP A 154 -23.68 1.84 10.69
N ASN A 155 -22.44 1.41 10.50
CA ASN A 155 -21.97 0.65 9.34
C ASN A 155 -22.29 1.35 8.00
N GLY A 156 -22.24 2.67 7.97
CA GLY A 156 -22.64 3.48 6.83
C GLY A 156 -21.59 3.62 5.74
N SER A 157 -20.30 3.39 6.04
CA SER A 157 -19.22 3.50 5.07
C SER A 157 -18.87 2.16 4.42
N TYR A 158 -18.10 2.21 3.33
CA TYR A 158 -17.64 1.00 2.63
C TYR A 158 -16.53 0.28 3.41
N PRO A 159 -16.52 -1.08 3.48
CA PRO A 159 -17.56 -2.01 3.01
C PRO A 159 -18.70 -2.16 4.03
N GLN A 160 -19.94 -2.37 3.57
CA GLN A 160 -21.06 -2.65 4.47
C GLN A 160 -21.14 -4.13 4.88
N THR A 161 -20.56 -5.02 4.07
CA THR A 161 -20.47 -6.46 4.36
C THR A 161 -19.00 -6.83 4.44
N TYR A 162 -18.63 -7.59 5.45
CA TYR A 162 -17.26 -8.03 5.70
C TYR A 162 -17.26 -9.41 6.36
N THR A 163 -16.14 -10.10 6.30
CA THR A 163 -15.99 -11.47 6.80
C THR A 163 -15.74 -11.49 8.31
N LYS A 164 -14.91 -10.54 8.80
CA LYS A 164 -14.47 -10.52 10.18
C LYS A 164 -14.06 -9.11 10.59
N VAL A 165 -14.41 -8.73 11.82
CA VAL A 165 -13.88 -7.53 12.48
C VAL A 165 -12.67 -7.93 13.34
N LEU A 166 -11.57 -7.23 13.21
CA LEU A 166 -10.34 -7.47 13.95
C LEU A 166 -10.16 -6.47 15.08
N MET A 167 -10.63 -5.22 14.89
CA MET A 167 -10.46 -4.15 15.86
C MET A 167 -11.63 -3.18 15.78
N VAL A 168 -12.06 -2.68 16.95
CA VAL A 168 -12.97 -1.55 17.08
C VAL A 168 -12.42 -0.58 18.12
N ASN A 169 -12.35 0.70 17.77
CA ASN A 169 -11.93 1.78 18.66
C ASN A 169 -13.10 2.68 18.99
N TYR A 170 -13.19 3.08 20.25
CA TYR A 170 -14.17 4.04 20.75
C TYR A 170 -13.42 5.27 21.26
N TYR A 171 -13.73 6.43 20.67
CA TYR A 171 -13.13 7.71 21.03
C TYR A 171 -14.12 8.56 21.78
N ASP A 172 -13.62 9.40 22.72
CA ASP A 172 -14.41 10.40 23.48
C ASP A 172 -15.60 9.80 24.26
N ARG A 173 -15.39 8.60 24.85
CA ARG A 173 -16.41 7.87 25.61
C ARG A 173 -15.83 7.42 26.95
N TYR A 174 -16.16 8.15 27.92
CA TYR A 174 -15.87 7.88 29.33
C TYR A 174 -17.19 7.74 30.11
#